data_c56c4561589363bbebaa7517a17f749b
#
_entry.id   c56c4561589363bbebaa7517a17f749b
#
_cell.length_a   1.000
_cell.length_b   1.000
_cell.length_c   1.000
_cell.angle_alpha   90.00
_cell.angle_beta   90.00
_cell.angle_gamma   90.00
#
_symmetry.space_group_name_H-M   'P 1'
#
loop_
_entity.id
_entity.type
_entity.pdbx_description
1 polymer ?
#
loop_
_entity_poly.entity_id
_entity_poly.type
_entity_poly.pdbx_seq_one_letter_code
_entity_poly.pdbx_strand_id
1 'polypeptide(L)'
;MWPFTRKENRAEGSATDALIQALLQGTKATKDRALQIPTIAGAIDLIANVVASTPIRLYRDEGGKAVEVKNDRRVFLLNDETGDALNANEFWHAMIRDYYLGRGGYAYLDYDGYRELQSIRYVDESHITIIKNTDPIFKDFNICVDGQVFYPWDFLKILRNTKDGAEGYPITTENSRLIEAMYLTLVMEYTMAARGGNKRGFLKSERKLAQEQLDALKRDFRKLYSSDDVESFMLLNQGLDFKEISDTAVEMQLNENKITNAAELAKVFHISTDVMGGKCDAKGVEGLAKLAAIPLMTVIQCALNRDLLLEDEKHGNSPLYFAFDTKELLKGDMKERFDAYKVALDSNFMQIDEVRYPYAGGKLR
;
A
#
# COMPACT_ATOMS: atom_id res chain seq x y z
N MET A 1 21.01 -48.62 -42.02
CA MET A 1 20.82 -48.87 -40.59
C MET A 1 21.73 -47.93 -39.82
N TRP A 2 21.19 -46.87 -39.32
CA TRP A 2 21.97 -45.83 -38.66
C TRP A 2 21.32 -45.54 -37.33
N PRO A 3 22.01 -45.56 -36.19
CA PRO A 3 21.55 -44.99 -34.97
C PRO A 3 22.54 -43.95 -34.43
N PHE A 4 22.30 -42.68 -34.69
CA PHE A 4 22.87 -41.60 -33.87
C PHE A 4 21.74 -40.89 -33.13
N THR A 5 21.41 -41.41 -31.96
CA THR A 5 20.72 -40.66 -30.96
C THR A 5 21.72 -39.77 -30.23
N ARG A 6 21.80 -38.51 -30.66
CA ARG A 6 22.55 -37.47 -29.97
C ARG A 6 21.74 -37.09 -28.71
N LYS A 7 22.15 -37.54 -27.56
CA LYS A 7 21.70 -36.97 -26.27
C LYS A 7 22.23 -35.54 -26.19
N GLU A 8 21.40 -34.58 -26.47
CA GLU A 8 21.65 -33.20 -26.07
C GLU A 8 21.55 -33.14 -24.53
N ASN A 9 22.70 -33.02 -23.87
CA ASN A 9 22.77 -32.57 -22.51
C ASN A 9 22.30 -31.09 -22.51
N ARG A 10 21.03 -30.88 -22.20
CA ARG A 10 20.56 -29.54 -21.83
C ARG A 10 21.38 -29.08 -20.62
N ALA A 11 22.24 -28.10 -20.87
CA ALA A 11 22.91 -27.37 -19.79
C ALA A 11 21.88 -26.86 -18.81
N GLU A 12 22.18 -27.04 -17.54
CA GLU A 12 21.42 -26.48 -16.41
C GLU A 12 21.13 -25.01 -16.68
N GLY A 13 19.84 -24.66 -16.57
CA GLY A 13 19.34 -23.34 -16.89
C GLY A 13 20.07 -22.23 -16.12
N SER A 14 20.44 -21.20 -16.86
CA SER A 14 21.06 -20.02 -16.25
C SER A 14 20.11 -19.38 -15.24
N ALA A 15 20.63 -18.57 -14.31
CA ALA A 15 19.81 -17.80 -13.36
C ALA A 15 18.71 -16.98 -14.09
N THR A 16 18.93 -16.66 -15.36
CA THR A 16 17.97 -16.03 -16.27
C THR A 16 16.80 -16.97 -16.61
N ASP A 17 17.06 -18.28 -16.80
CA ASP A 17 16.00 -19.26 -17.08
C ASP A 17 15.16 -19.54 -15.84
N ALA A 18 15.76 -19.52 -14.65
CA ALA A 18 15.04 -19.63 -13.39
C ALA A 18 14.13 -18.39 -13.14
N LEU A 19 14.61 -17.19 -13.51
CA LEU A 19 13.83 -15.96 -13.46
C LEU A 19 12.68 -15.98 -14.49
N ILE A 20 12.95 -16.43 -15.70
CA ILE A 20 11.95 -16.59 -16.77
C ILE A 20 10.93 -17.67 -16.38
N GLN A 21 11.36 -18.78 -15.79
CA GLN A 21 10.44 -19.81 -15.29
C GLN A 21 9.60 -19.31 -14.12
N ALA A 22 10.15 -18.51 -13.20
CA ALA A 22 9.39 -17.88 -12.14
C ALA A 22 8.35 -16.88 -12.69
N LEU A 23 8.69 -16.14 -13.74
CA LEU A 23 7.79 -15.26 -14.49
C LEU A 23 6.66 -16.04 -15.19
N LEU A 24 7.00 -17.18 -15.82
CA LEU A 24 6.03 -18.02 -16.53
C LEU A 24 5.13 -18.84 -15.60
N GLN A 25 5.57 -19.13 -14.38
CA GLN A 25 4.81 -19.88 -13.39
C GLN A 25 3.76 -19.02 -12.66
N GLY A 26 3.61 -17.72 -13.01
CA GLY A 26 2.56 -16.84 -12.51
C GLY A 26 2.55 -16.78 -10.99
N THR A 27 3.66 -16.36 -10.37
CA THR A 27 3.68 -16.09 -8.94
C THR A 27 2.72 -14.96 -8.65
N LYS A 28 1.69 -15.21 -7.87
CA LYS A 28 0.74 -14.17 -7.45
C LYS A 28 1.49 -13.13 -6.60
N ALA A 29 1.20 -11.86 -6.86
CA ALA A 29 1.68 -10.78 -6.00
C ALA A 29 1.18 -11.02 -4.57
N THR A 30 2.10 -11.14 -3.61
CA THR A 30 1.79 -11.30 -2.20
C THR A 30 1.88 -9.96 -1.48
N LYS A 31 1.24 -9.84 -0.32
CA LYS A 31 1.32 -8.69 0.57
C LYS A 31 2.79 -8.32 0.87
N ASP A 32 3.62 -9.33 1.21
CA ASP A 32 5.03 -9.12 1.53
C ASP A 32 5.85 -8.57 0.35
N ARG A 33 5.62 -9.10 -0.86
CA ARG A 33 6.29 -8.59 -2.07
C ARG A 33 5.85 -7.17 -2.41
N ALA A 34 4.57 -6.86 -2.26
CA ALA A 34 4.05 -5.52 -2.46
C ALA A 34 4.68 -4.52 -1.49
N LEU A 35 4.85 -4.88 -0.21
CA LEU A 35 5.50 -4.04 0.80
C LEU A 35 7.00 -3.82 0.55
N GLN A 36 7.67 -4.71 -0.19
CA GLN A 36 9.07 -4.50 -0.59
C GLN A 36 9.21 -3.45 -1.71
N ILE A 37 8.12 -3.04 -2.34
CA ILE A 37 8.11 -1.98 -3.34
C ILE A 37 7.96 -0.63 -2.63
N PRO A 38 9.00 0.24 -2.61
CA PRO A 38 8.97 1.49 -1.84
C PRO A 38 7.82 2.41 -2.21
N THR A 39 7.41 2.41 -3.48
CA THR A 39 6.27 3.20 -3.98
C THR A 39 4.96 2.76 -3.34
N ILE A 40 4.73 1.47 -3.15
CA ILE A 40 3.52 0.94 -2.51
C ILE A 40 3.55 1.21 -1.02
N ALA A 41 4.64 0.84 -0.35
CA ALA A 41 4.79 1.04 1.10
C ALA A 41 4.65 2.52 1.45
N GLY A 42 5.37 3.40 0.74
CA GLY A 42 5.31 4.85 0.97
C GLY A 42 3.94 5.46 0.68
N ALA A 43 3.21 4.99 -0.35
CA ALA A 43 1.86 5.46 -0.63
C ALA A 43 0.87 5.09 0.48
N ILE A 44 0.92 3.84 0.97
CA ILE A 44 0.07 3.37 2.06
C ILE A 44 0.38 4.13 3.34
N ASP A 45 1.67 4.27 3.70
CA ASP A 45 2.09 5.00 4.89
C ASP A 45 1.69 6.47 4.83
N LEU A 46 1.81 7.11 3.67
CA LEU A 46 1.40 8.51 3.47
C LEU A 46 -0.11 8.70 3.70
N ILE A 47 -0.94 7.84 3.12
CA ILE A 47 -2.40 7.87 3.32
C ILE A 47 -2.74 7.56 4.78
N ALA A 48 -2.12 6.53 5.35
CA ALA A 48 -2.36 6.12 6.73
C ALA A 48 -2.00 7.22 7.73
N ASN A 49 -0.87 7.92 7.53
CA ASN A 49 -0.47 9.07 8.34
C ASN A 49 -1.53 10.18 8.33
N VAL A 50 -2.07 10.53 7.15
CA VAL A 50 -3.11 11.56 7.03
C VAL A 50 -4.40 11.13 7.72
N VAL A 51 -4.83 9.89 7.53
CA VAL A 51 -6.07 9.36 8.16
C VAL A 51 -5.90 9.25 9.67
N ALA A 52 -4.80 8.64 10.14
CA ALA A 52 -4.56 8.43 11.57
C ALA A 52 -4.36 9.73 12.37
N SER A 53 -3.85 10.80 11.70
CA SER A 53 -3.71 12.11 12.32
C SER A 53 -4.99 12.96 12.32
N THR A 54 -6.03 12.55 11.56
CA THR A 54 -7.28 13.28 11.48
C THR A 54 -8.26 12.79 12.53
N PRO A 55 -8.67 13.62 13.51
CA PRO A 55 -9.52 13.19 14.62
C PRO A 55 -10.90 12.71 14.15
N ILE A 56 -11.36 11.61 14.75
CA ILE A 56 -12.72 11.09 14.61
C ILE A 56 -13.56 11.67 15.73
N ARG A 57 -14.73 12.22 15.39
CA ARG A 57 -15.67 12.79 16.34
C ARG A 57 -17.03 12.14 16.22
N LEU A 58 -17.77 12.13 17.30
CA LEU A 58 -19.17 11.70 17.35
C LEU A 58 -20.07 12.93 17.39
N TYR A 59 -21.00 13.00 16.48
CA TYR A 59 -21.99 14.07 16.40
C TYR A 59 -23.39 13.55 16.63
N ARG A 60 -24.23 14.43 17.16
CA ARG A 60 -25.68 14.25 17.27
C ARG A 60 -26.35 15.25 16.34
N ASP A 61 -27.31 14.79 15.54
CA ASP A 61 -28.15 15.68 14.75
C ASP A 61 -29.35 16.16 15.60
N GLU A 62 -29.38 17.45 15.90
CA GLU A 62 -30.48 18.11 16.61
C GLU A 62 -31.21 19.05 15.66
N GLY A 63 -32.12 18.48 14.84
CA GLY A 63 -32.95 19.27 13.92
C GLY A 63 -32.13 19.93 12.78
N GLY A 64 -31.14 19.26 12.26
CA GLY A 64 -30.25 19.73 11.19
C GLY A 64 -29.00 20.47 11.68
N LYS A 65 -28.79 20.53 13.01
CA LYS A 65 -27.56 21.06 13.60
C LYS A 65 -26.72 19.92 14.17
N ALA A 66 -25.49 19.80 13.69
CA ALA A 66 -24.52 18.85 14.22
C ALA A 66 -23.95 19.36 15.56
N VAL A 67 -24.24 18.65 16.63
CA VAL A 67 -23.73 18.93 17.98
C VAL A 67 -22.73 17.84 18.35
N GLU A 68 -21.50 18.22 18.69
CA GLU A 68 -20.46 17.27 19.09
C GLU A 68 -20.79 16.63 20.45
N VAL A 69 -20.78 15.31 20.50
CA VAL A 69 -20.91 14.53 21.73
C VAL A 69 -19.52 14.36 22.34
N LYS A 70 -19.28 15.06 23.45
CA LYS A 70 -18.02 15.00 24.19
C LYS A 70 -18.02 13.84 25.16
N ASN A 71 -16.83 13.29 25.44
CA ASN A 71 -16.58 12.25 26.45
C ASN A 71 -17.24 10.89 26.14
N ASP A 72 -17.49 10.57 24.87
CA ASP A 72 -17.87 9.21 24.47
C ASP A 72 -16.62 8.31 24.45
N ARG A 73 -16.70 7.16 25.12
CA ARG A 73 -15.58 6.20 25.21
C ARG A 73 -15.15 5.70 23.84
N ARG A 74 -16.09 5.52 22.90
CA ARG A 74 -15.78 5.07 21.52
C ARG A 74 -14.86 6.06 20.81
N VAL A 75 -15.05 7.36 21.03
CA VAL A 75 -14.19 8.42 20.45
C VAL A 75 -12.78 8.32 21.02
N PHE A 76 -12.63 8.07 22.32
CA PHE A 76 -11.33 7.86 22.96
C PHE A 76 -10.61 6.62 22.37
N LEU A 77 -11.32 5.49 22.25
CA LEU A 77 -10.76 4.26 21.68
C LEU A 77 -10.31 4.41 20.22
N LEU A 78 -10.94 5.30 19.46
CA LEU A 78 -10.62 5.53 18.04
C LEU A 78 -9.50 6.55 17.81
N ASN A 79 -9.20 7.44 18.77
CA ASN A 79 -8.22 8.51 18.60
C ASN A 79 -6.97 8.39 19.48
N ASP A 80 -7.09 7.78 20.66
CA ASP A 80 -5.99 7.73 21.64
C ASP A 80 -5.48 6.29 21.83
N GLU A 81 -6.22 5.48 22.57
CA GLU A 81 -5.85 4.10 22.89
C GLU A 81 -6.98 3.13 22.61
N THR A 82 -6.71 2.10 21.84
CA THR A 82 -7.72 1.09 21.45
C THR A 82 -8.15 0.17 22.60
N GLY A 83 -7.47 0.23 23.75
CA GLY A 83 -7.65 -0.73 24.85
C GLY A 83 -7.01 -2.09 24.58
N ASP A 84 -6.18 -2.20 23.55
CA ASP A 84 -5.37 -3.35 23.15
C ASP A 84 -3.88 -2.98 23.19
N ALA A 85 -3.02 -3.83 22.63
CA ALA A 85 -1.56 -3.60 22.54
C ALA A 85 -1.18 -2.42 21.64
N LEU A 86 -2.01 -2.10 20.64
CA LEU A 86 -1.79 -1.00 19.70
C LEU A 86 -2.46 0.28 20.19
N ASN A 87 -1.77 1.42 20.07
CA ASN A 87 -2.42 2.71 20.17
C ASN A 87 -3.27 2.99 18.91
N ALA A 88 -4.13 4.03 18.95
CA ALA A 88 -5.04 4.32 17.85
C ALA A 88 -4.32 4.62 16.52
N ASN A 89 -3.15 5.26 16.56
CA ASN A 89 -2.37 5.54 15.35
C ASN A 89 -1.87 4.25 14.70
N GLU A 90 -1.22 3.37 15.48
CA GLU A 90 -0.71 2.07 15.02
C GLU A 90 -1.85 1.17 14.52
N PHE A 91 -2.98 1.20 15.20
CA PHE A 91 -4.20 0.49 14.81
C PHE A 91 -4.67 0.92 13.42
N TRP A 92 -4.81 2.22 13.17
CA TRP A 92 -5.25 2.71 11.86
C TRP A 92 -4.23 2.38 10.76
N HIS A 93 -2.93 2.42 11.05
CA HIS A 93 -1.89 1.98 10.12
C HIS A 93 -2.05 0.51 9.74
N ALA A 94 -2.28 -0.37 10.71
CA ALA A 94 -2.50 -1.80 10.46
C ALA A 94 -3.77 -2.04 9.63
N MET A 95 -4.89 -1.44 10.03
CA MET A 95 -6.18 -1.54 9.35
C MET A 95 -6.12 -1.04 7.89
N ILE A 96 -5.45 0.09 7.64
CA ILE A 96 -5.32 0.67 6.30
C ILE A 96 -4.39 -0.15 5.43
N ARG A 97 -3.32 -0.71 5.99
CA ARG A 97 -2.44 -1.63 5.27
C ARG A 97 -3.20 -2.85 4.77
N ASP A 98 -4.03 -3.44 5.63
CA ASP A 98 -4.86 -4.59 5.26
C ASP A 98 -6.01 -4.23 4.31
N TYR A 99 -6.53 -3.01 4.40
CA TYR A 99 -7.50 -2.49 3.43
C TYR A 99 -6.95 -2.47 1.99
N TYR A 100 -5.67 -2.08 1.82
CA TYR A 100 -5.06 -2.01 0.48
C TYR A 100 -4.48 -3.34 0.01
N LEU A 101 -3.78 -4.07 0.87
CA LEU A 101 -2.99 -5.23 0.48
C LEU A 101 -3.67 -6.56 0.76
N GLY A 102 -4.64 -6.55 1.67
CA GLY A 102 -5.37 -7.71 2.12
C GLY A 102 -6.84 -7.70 1.71
N ARG A 103 -7.59 -8.66 2.24
CA ARG A 103 -9.04 -8.79 2.01
C ARG A 103 -9.86 -7.76 2.77
N GLY A 104 -9.22 -6.92 3.58
CA GLY A 104 -9.82 -5.85 4.38
C GLY A 104 -9.15 -5.73 5.74
N GLY A 105 -9.35 -4.59 6.41
CA GLY A 105 -9.00 -4.41 7.81
C GLY A 105 -10.12 -4.91 8.70
N TYR A 106 -9.77 -5.76 9.67
CA TYR A 106 -10.71 -6.36 10.62
C TYR A 106 -10.27 -6.08 12.04
N ALA A 107 -11.20 -5.66 12.89
CA ALA A 107 -10.95 -5.49 14.30
C ALA A 107 -12.10 -6.06 15.12
N TYR A 108 -11.79 -6.85 16.14
CA TYR A 108 -12.77 -7.39 17.06
C TYR A 108 -13.22 -6.32 18.05
N LEU A 109 -14.52 -6.24 18.27
CA LEU A 109 -15.15 -5.30 19.18
C LEU A 109 -15.45 -6.02 20.49
N ASP A 110 -14.70 -5.69 21.52
CA ASP A 110 -14.81 -6.30 22.86
C ASP A 110 -15.80 -5.50 23.70
N TYR A 111 -16.97 -6.09 23.94
CA TYR A 111 -18.04 -5.49 24.74
C TYR A 111 -18.13 -6.18 26.11
N ASP A 112 -18.41 -5.39 27.14
CA ASP A 112 -18.70 -5.94 28.47
C ASP A 112 -20.13 -6.50 28.56
N GLY A 113 -20.46 -7.01 29.76
CA GLY A 113 -21.82 -7.55 30.05
C GLY A 113 -22.95 -6.52 29.95
N TYR A 114 -22.64 -5.23 29.93
CA TYR A 114 -23.59 -4.10 29.78
C TYR A 114 -23.65 -3.58 28.35
N ARG A 115 -22.93 -4.23 27.42
CA ARG A 115 -22.75 -3.80 26.01
C ARG A 115 -22.00 -2.47 25.86
N GLU A 116 -21.15 -2.11 26.81
CA GLU A 116 -20.22 -1.01 26.64
C GLU A 116 -18.94 -1.49 25.97
N LEU A 117 -18.50 -0.77 24.93
CA LEU A 117 -17.27 -1.09 24.21
C LEU A 117 -16.05 -0.86 25.11
N GLN A 118 -15.29 -1.91 25.38
CA GLN A 118 -14.11 -1.88 26.23
C GLN A 118 -12.83 -1.71 25.44
N SER A 119 -12.70 -2.40 24.31
CA SER A 119 -11.53 -2.35 23.47
C SER A 119 -11.86 -2.64 22.00
N ILE A 120 -10.99 -2.18 21.11
CA ILE A 120 -11.02 -2.46 19.66
C ILE A 120 -9.72 -3.18 19.34
N ARG A 121 -9.80 -4.48 19.04
CA ARG A 121 -8.64 -5.35 18.87
C ARG A 121 -8.40 -5.63 17.39
N TYR A 122 -7.26 -5.18 16.89
CA TYR A 122 -6.85 -5.51 15.52
C TYR A 122 -6.63 -7.02 15.37
N VAL A 123 -7.14 -7.59 14.28
CA VAL A 123 -6.95 -8.99 13.92
C VAL A 123 -6.34 -9.06 12.53
N ASP A 124 -5.12 -9.64 12.45
CA ASP A 124 -4.47 -9.85 11.15
C ASP A 124 -5.31 -10.77 10.27
N GLU A 125 -5.49 -10.38 9.01
CA GLU A 125 -6.32 -11.12 8.05
C GLU A 125 -5.85 -12.55 7.78
N SER A 126 -4.57 -12.86 8.06
CA SER A 126 -4.02 -14.22 7.92
C SER A 126 -4.66 -15.23 8.87
N HIS A 127 -5.17 -14.77 10.01
CA HIS A 127 -5.91 -15.57 10.98
C HIS A 127 -7.41 -15.65 10.68
N ILE A 128 -7.89 -14.90 9.68
CA ILE A 128 -9.32 -14.79 9.38
C ILE A 128 -9.71 -15.69 8.21
N THR A 129 -10.75 -16.48 8.42
CA THR A 129 -11.45 -17.22 7.37
C THR A 129 -12.91 -16.78 7.34
N ILE A 130 -13.40 -16.40 6.18
CA ILE A 130 -14.81 -15.99 6.00
C ILE A 130 -15.63 -17.17 5.52
N ILE A 131 -16.67 -17.51 6.29
CA ILE A 131 -17.62 -18.57 5.98
C ILE A 131 -18.87 -17.91 5.41
N LYS A 132 -19.08 -18.00 4.10
CA LYS A 132 -20.20 -17.38 3.38
C LYS A 132 -21.30 -18.38 3.09
N ASN A 133 -22.55 -17.91 3.11
CA ASN A 133 -23.66 -18.67 2.52
C ASN A 133 -23.58 -18.65 0.99
N THR A 134 -24.35 -19.50 0.34
CA THR A 134 -24.40 -19.61 -1.12
C THR A 134 -25.49 -18.78 -1.77
N ASP A 135 -26.30 -18.05 -0.98
CA ASP A 135 -27.39 -17.23 -1.50
C ASP A 135 -26.83 -15.91 -2.08
N PRO A 136 -27.08 -15.60 -3.35
CA PRO A 136 -26.57 -14.39 -3.96
C PRO A 136 -27.33 -13.12 -3.56
N ILE A 137 -28.55 -13.24 -3.02
CA ILE A 137 -29.42 -12.13 -2.62
C ILE A 137 -29.26 -11.86 -1.12
N PHE A 138 -29.50 -12.88 -0.30
CA PHE A 138 -29.38 -12.80 1.15
C PHE A 138 -27.97 -13.19 1.56
N LYS A 139 -27.06 -12.23 1.42
CA LYS A 139 -25.63 -12.40 1.71
C LYS A 139 -25.43 -12.43 3.21
N ASP A 140 -25.13 -13.60 3.73
CA ASP A 140 -24.80 -13.82 5.12
C ASP A 140 -23.44 -14.51 5.24
N PHE A 141 -22.69 -14.19 6.29
CA PHE A 141 -21.38 -14.77 6.53
C PHE A 141 -21.04 -14.76 8.01
N ASN A 142 -20.11 -15.62 8.39
CA ASN A 142 -19.47 -15.62 9.69
C ASN A 142 -17.98 -15.40 9.54
N ILE A 143 -17.36 -14.82 10.57
CA ILE A 143 -15.93 -14.60 10.65
C ILE A 143 -15.34 -15.67 11.56
N CYS A 144 -14.42 -16.46 11.03
CA CYS A 144 -13.73 -17.49 11.80
C CYS A 144 -12.27 -17.03 12.02
N VAL A 145 -11.86 -16.92 13.29
CA VAL A 145 -10.51 -16.58 13.69
C VAL A 145 -9.89 -17.81 14.34
N ASP A 146 -8.86 -18.39 13.72
CA ASP A 146 -8.16 -19.59 14.18
C ASP A 146 -9.10 -20.74 14.62
N GLY A 147 -10.20 -20.93 13.89
CA GLY A 147 -11.17 -22.00 14.15
C GLY A 147 -12.34 -21.61 15.07
N GLN A 148 -12.30 -20.45 15.70
CA GLN A 148 -13.42 -19.92 16.49
C GLN A 148 -14.32 -19.06 15.58
N VAL A 149 -15.62 -19.30 15.62
CA VAL A 149 -16.62 -18.61 14.80
C VAL A 149 -17.23 -17.44 15.57
N PHE A 150 -17.25 -16.28 14.91
CA PHE A 150 -17.82 -15.03 15.40
C PHE A 150 -18.86 -14.51 14.42
N TYR A 151 -19.71 -13.62 14.88
CA TYR A 151 -20.70 -12.96 14.06
C TYR A 151 -20.12 -11.72 13.36
N PRO A 152 -20.68 -11.29 12.23
CA PRO A 152 -20.21 -10.11 11.50
C PRO A 152 -20.27 -8.80 12.30
N TRP A 153 -21.22 -8.68 13.24
CA TRP A 153 -21.39 -7.50 14.10
C TRP A 153 -20.43 -7.43 15.29
N ASP A 154 -19.67 -8.51 15.54
CA ASP A 154 -18.60 -8.51 16.54
C ASP A 154 -17.33 -7.86 15.99
N PHE A 155 -17.33 -7.42 14.71
CA PHE A 155 -16.15 -6.87 14.04
C PHE A 155 -16.42 -5.51 13.39
N LEU A 156 -15.51 -4.58 13.59
CA LEU A 156 -15.33 -3.42 12.71
C LEU A 156 -14.62 -3.87 11.45
N LYS A 157 -15.21 -3.58 10.28
CA LYS A 157 -14.70 -4.02 8.97
C LYS A 157 -14.55 -2.84 8.02
N ILE A 158 -13.32 -2.61 7.54
CA ILE A 158 -13.06 -1.68 6.45
C ILE A 158 -12.65 -2.47 5.20
N LEU A 159 -13.47 -2.40 4.16
CA LEU A 159 -13.37 -3.27 2.98
C LEU A 159 -13.26 -2.45 1.70
N ARG A 160 -12.24 -2.78 0.88
CA ARG A 160 -12.03 -2.15 -0.42
C ARG A 160 -12.80 -2.88 -1.52
N ASN A 161 -13.57 -2.12 -2.32
CA ASN A 161 -14.29 -2.64 -3.50
C ASN A 161 -15.12 -3.92 -3.23
N THR A 162 -15.67 -4.06 -2.02
CA THR A 162 -16.43 -5.27 -1.64
C THR A 162 -17.69 -5.44 -2.48
N LYS A 163 -18.07 -6.70 -2.77
CA LYS A 163 -19.31 -7.06 -3.46
C LYS A 163 -20.32 -7.74 -2.54
N ASP A 164 -19.85 -8.29 -1.44
CA ASP A 164 -20.64 -9.10 -0.51
C ASP A 164 -20.67 -8.54 0.91
N GLY A 165 -19.85 -7.51 1.20
CA GLY A 165 -19.73 -6.95 2.54
C GLY A 165 -18.91 -7.80 3.51
N ALA A 166 -18.36 -8.92 3.05
CA ALA A 166 -17.57 -9.87 3.84
C ALA A 166 -16.08 -9.71 3.60
N GLU A 167 -15.68 -9.57 2.34
CA GLU A 167 -14.27 -9.39 1.92
C GLU A 167 -14.15 -8.26 0.91
N GLY A 168 -13.01 -7.59 0.92
CA GLY A 168 -12.60 -6.62 -0.09
C GLY A 168 -11.71 -7.24 -1.17
N TYR A 169 -11.41 -6.45 -2.19
CA TYR A 169 -10.49 -6.82 -3.25
C TYR A 169 -9.19 -6.06 -3.10
N PRO A 170 -8.08 -6.73 -2.71
CA PRO A 170 -6.78 -6.08 -2.55
C PRO A 170 -6.17 -5.66 -3.89
N ILE A 171 -5.34 -4.61 -3.86
CA ILE A 171 -4.57 -4.18 -5.04
C ILE A 171 -3.62 -5.27 -5.54
N THR A 172 -3.15 -6.14 -4.65
CA THR A 172 -2.31 -7.29 -4.98
C THR A 172 -3.01 -8.28 -5.93
N THR A 173 -4.32 -8.35 -5.89
CA THR A 173 -5.12 -9.17 -6.81
C THR A 173 -5.48 -8.39 -8.08
N GLU A 174 -5.97 -7.16 -7.94
CA GLU A 174 -6.41 -6.32 -9.07
C GLU A 174 -5.24 -5.92 -9.98
N ASN A 175 -4.09 -5.60 -9.40
CA ASN A 175 -2.91 -5.10 -10.10
C ASN A 175 -1.71 -6.07 -9.99
N SER A 176 -1.96 -7.38 -9.85
CA SER A 176 -0.92 -8.38 -9.59
C SER A 176 0.24 -8.33 -10.59
N ARG A 177 -0.04 -8.19 -11.89
CA ARG A 177 0.98 -8.16 -12.95
C ARG A 177 1.91 -6.94 -12.84
N LEU A 178 1.36 -5.77 -12.51
CA LEU A 178 2.13 -4.55 -12.33
C LEU A 178 3.04 -4.67 -11.11
N ILE A 179 2.50 -5.15 -10.00
CA ILE A 179 3.24 -5.36 -8.74
C ILE A 179 4.35 -6.38 -8.93
N GLU A 180 4.08 -7.49 -9.62
CA GLU A 180 5.11 -8.48 -9.94
C GLU A 180 6.22 -7.92 -10.84
N ALA A 181 5.86 -7.18 -11.90
CA ALA A 181 6.84 -6.55 -12.78
C ALA A 181 7.76 -5.61 -12.01
N MET A 182 7.22 -4.80 -11.11
CA MET A 182 8.00 -3.90 -10.27
C MET A 182 8.88 -4.64 -9.27
N TYR A 183 8.35 -5.66 -8.61
CA TYR A 183 9.13 -6.49 -7.70
C TYR A 183 10.31 -7.17 -8.41
N LEU A 184 10.09 -7.74 -9.58
CA LEU A 184 11.14 -8.36 -10.38
C LEU A 184 12.19 -7.35 -10.87
N THR A 185 11.76 -6.13 -11.20
CA THR A 185 12.70 -5.04 -11.54
C THR A 185 13.61 -4.73 -10.36
N LEU A 186 13.07 -4.64 -9.14
CA LEU A 186 13.86 -4.43 -7.90
C LEU A 186 14.84 -5.58 -7.65
N VAL A 187 14.38 -6.83 -7.80
CA VAL A 187 15.24 -8.02 -7.65
C VAL A 187 16.35 -8.02 -8.69
N MET A 188 16.05 -7.61 -9.92
CA MET A 188 17.05 -7.50 -10.99
C MET A 188 18.09 -6.42 -10.66
N GLU A 189 17.67 -5.22 -10.26
CA GLU A 189 18.57 -4.13 -9.84
C GLU A 189 19.46 -4.57 -8.67
N TYR A 190 18.87 -5.19 -7.64
CA TYR A 190 19.61 -5.74 -6.50
C TYR A 190 20.65 -6.77 -6.95
N THR A 191 20.27 -7.68 -7.85
CA THR A 191 21.17 -8.71 -8.34
C THR A 191 22.33 -8.12 -9.18
N MET A 192 22.03 -7.08 -9.97
CA MET A 192 23.06 -6.36 -10.73
C MET A 192 24.03 -5.62 -9.80
N ALA A 193 23.50 -4.93 -8.78
CA ALA A 193 24.31 -4.22 -7.78
C ALA A 193 25.16 -5.17 -6.94
N ALA A 194 24.57 -6.29 -6.46
CA ALA A 194 25.26 -7.28 -5.64
C ALA A 194 26.38 -8.02 -6.40
N ARG A 195 26.26 -8.14 -7.73
CA ARG A 195 27.29 -8.77 -8.57
C ARG A 195 28.35 -7.80 -9.06
N GLY A 196 28.40 -6.58 -8.52
CA GLY A 196 29.46 -5.61 -8.83
C GLY A 196 29.47 -5.09 -10.25
N GLY A 197 28.30 -5.08 -10.94
CA GLY A 197 28.22 -4.57 -12.31
C GLY A 197 29.04 -5.39 -13.32
N ASN A 198 29.29 -6.66 -13.04
CA ASN A 198 30.07 -7.54 -13.91
C ASN A 198 29.45 -7.59 -15.31
N LYS A 199 30.05 -6.85 -16.21
CA LYS A 199 29.59 -6.72 -17.59
C LYS A 199 29.58 -8.08 -18.28
N ARG A 200 28.44 -8.44 -18.82
CA ARG A 200 28.34 -9.63 -19.69
C ARG A 200 29.04 -9.37 -21.01
N GLY A 201 29.75 -10.36 -21.51
CA GLY A 201 30.45 -10.25 -22.78
C GLY A 201 30.55 -11.58 -23.47
N PHE A 202 30.90 -11.52 -24.75
CA PHE A 202 31.27 -12.69 -25.53
C PHE A 202 32.78 -12.82 -25.60
N LEU A 203 33.26 -14.00 -25.27
CA LEU A 203 34.66 -14.35 -25.55
C LEU A 203 34.75 -14.83 -26.98
N LYS A 204 35.44 -14.07 -27.81
CA LYS A 204 35.70 -14.40 -29.21
C LYS A 204 37.07 -15.04 -29.28
N SER A 205 37.18 -16.22 -29.89
CA SER A 205 38.43 -16.88 -30.21
C SER A 205 38.65 -16.88 -31.72
N GLU A 206 39.84 -16.50 -32.15
CA GLU A 206 40.21 -16.56 -33.56
C GLU A 206 40.48 -18.02 -34.03
N ARG A 207 40.74 -18.92 -33.07
CA ARG A 207 40.99 -20.34 -33.37
C ARG A 207 39.94 -21.22 -32.69
N LYS A 208 39.63 -22.35 -33.28
CA LYS A 208 38.75 -23.36 -32.70
C LYS A 208 39.45 -23.99 -31.49
N LEU A 209 38.90 -23.74 -30.31
CA LEU A 209 39.38 -24.31 -29.05
C LEU A 209 38.94 -25.77 -28.92
N ALA A 210 39.80 -26.62 -28.33
CA ALA A 210 39.41 -27.96 -27.93
C ALA A 210 38.44 -27.93 -26.77
N GLN A 211 37.59 -28.95 -26.62
CA GLN A 211 36.54 -29.00 -25.59
C GLN A 211 37.12 -28.82 -24.18
N GLU A 212 38.25 -29.44 -23.87
CA GLU A 212 38.92 -29.31 -22.56
C GLU A 212 39.38 -27.90 -22.26
N GLN A 213 39.87 -27.18 -23.28
CA GLN A 213 40.26 -25.76 -23.16
C GLN A 213 39.06 -24.86 -22.96
N LEU A 214 37.93 -25.17 -23.60
CA LEU A 214 36.65 -24.45 -23.44
C LEU A 214 36.09 -24.64 -22.03
N ASP A 215 36.19 -25.84 -21.48
CA ASP A 215 35.70 -26.15 -20.12
C ASP A 215 36.62 -25.60 -19.03
N ALA A 216 37.95 -25.53 -19.26
CA ALA A 216 38.88 -24.83 -18.40
C ALA A 216 38.57 -23.32 -18.37
N LEU A 217 38.44 -22.70 -19.55
CA LEU A 217 38.10 -21.29 -19.71
C LEU A 217 36.77 -20.91 -19.01
N LYS A 218 35.74 -21.76 -19.16
CA LYS A 218 34.47 -21.58 -18.47
C LYS A 218 34.60 -21.66 -16.94
N ARG A 219 35.45 -22.55 -16.43
CA ARG A 219 35.69 -22.67 -14.97
C ARG A 219 36.41 -21.44 -14.42
N ASP A 220 37.41 -20.95 -15.14
CA ASP A 220 38.20 -19.80 -14.73
C ASP A 220 37.37 -18.50 -14.83
N PHE A 221 36.53 -18.40 -15.87
CA PHE A 221 35.53 -17.31 -15.96
C PHE A 221 34.52 -17.36 -14.83
N ARG A 222 33.99 -18.53 -14.45
CA ARG A 222 33.09 -18.67 -13.31
C ARG A 222 33.74 -18.26 -11.99
N LYS A 223 35.02 -18.66 -11.78
CA LYS A 223 35.75 -18.23 -10.57
C LYS A 223 35.92 -16.72 -10.51
N LEU A 224 36.29 -16.08 -11.61
CA LEU A 224 36.44 -14.63 -11.71
C LEU A 224 35.14 -13.88 -11.37
N TYR A 225 33.98 -14.43 -11.80
CA TYR A 225 32.67 -13.83 -11.58
C TYR A 225 32.00 -14.26 -10.25
N SER A 226 32.57 -15.20 -9.50
CA SER A 226 32.04 -15.69 -8.25
C SER A 226 32.88 -15.36 -7.01
N SER A 227 34.11 -14.81 -7.20
CA SER A 227 34.98 -14.41 -6.09
C SER A 227 34.73 -12.95 -5.70
N ASP A 228 34.59 -12.69 -4.40
CA ASP A 228 34.55 -11.35 -3.79
C ASP A 228 35.93 -10.63 -3.82
N ASP A 229 36.93 -11.23 -4.45
CA ASP A 229 38.26 -10.65 -4.52
C ASP A 229 38.35 -9.53 -5.59
N VAL A 230 38.58 -8.33 -5.11
CA VAL A 230 38.69 -7.08 -5.88
C VAL A 230 39.88 -7.04 -6.86
N GLU A 231 40.80 -8.01 -6.81
CA GLU A 231 42.05 -8.03 -7.60
C GLU A 231 42.09 -9.11 -8.70
N SER A 232 40.94 -9.61 -9.16
CA SER A 232 40.91 -10.66 -10.16
C SER A 232 41.12 -10.12 -11.59
N PHE A 233 42.36 -10.16 -12.09
CA PHE A 233 42.66 -9.90 -13.49
C PHE A 233 42.69 -11.20 -14.29
N MET A 234 41.98 -11.23 -15.42
CA MET A 234 42.09 -12.32 -16.39
C MET A 234 43.06 -11.94 -17.49
N LEU A 235 44.17 -12.64 -17.57
CA LEU A 235 45.10 -12.53 -18.71
C LEU A 235 44.54 -13.34 -19.86
N LEU A 236 44.09 -12.65 -20.90
CA LEU A 236 43.68 -13.27 -22.16
C LEU A 236 44.91 -13.55 -23.01
N ASN A 237 45.11 -14.81 -23.45
CA ASN A 237 46.17 -15.19 -24.39
C ASN A 237 45.90 -14.63 -25.79
N GLN A 238 46.93 -14.47 -26.61
CA GLN A 238 46.83 -14.02 -28.00
C GLN A 238 45.76 -14.81 -28.74
N GLY A 239 44.81 -14.10 -29.34
CA GLY A 239 43.69 -14.69 -30.10
C GLY A 239 42.39 -14.87 -29.34
N LEU A 240 42.32 -14.40 -28.06
CA LEU A 240 41.09 -14.28 -27.31
C LEU A 240 40.77 -12.79 -27.14
N ASP A 241 39.61 -12.39 -27.59
CA ASP A 241 39.09 -11.03 -27.43
C ASP A 241 37.78 -11.06 -26.63
N PHE A 242 37.67 -10.18 -25.64
CA PHE A 242 36.45 -10.03 -24.86
C PHE A 242 35.66 -8.82 -25.35
N LYS A 243 34.55 -9.11 -25.99
CA LYS A 243 33.63 -8.05 -26.42
C LYS A 243 32.50 -7.88 -25.39
N GLU A 244 32.51 -6.77 -24.73
CA GLU A 244 31.42 -6.38 -23.81
C GLU A 244 30.10 -6.25 -24.59
N ILE A 245 29.04 -6.75 -24.01
CA ILE A 245 27.68 -6.41 -24.46
C ILE A 245 27.37 -5.05 -23.85
N SER A 246 27.04 -4.09 -24.67
CA SER A 246 26.62 -2.76 -24.21
C SER A 246 25.30 -2.87 -23.46
N ASP A 247 25.36 -2.88 -22.12
CA ASP A 247 24.18 -2.93 -21.26
C ASP A 247 23.44 -1.58 -21.17
N THR A 248 24.00 -0.52 -21.73
CA THR A 248 23.47 0.85 -21.64
C THR A 248 22.00 0.99 -22.11
N ALA A 249 21.60 0.26 -23.14
CA ALA A 249 20.23 0.30 -23.64
C ALA A 249 19.25 -0.43 -22.68
N VAL A 250 19.69 -1.53 -22.06
CA VAL A 250 18.87 -2.30 -21.10
C VAL A 250 18.75 -1.54 -19.78
N GLU A 251 19.83 -0.92 -19.32
CA GLU A 251 19.83 -0.09 -18.12
C GLU A 251 18.95 1.16 -18.27
N MET A 252 19.00 1.84 -19.40
CA MET A 252 18.12 2.96 -19.72
C MET A 252 16.65 2.53 -19.75
N GLN A 253 16.33 1.41 -20.40
CA GLN A 253 14.96 0.89 -20.43
C GLN A 253 14.45 0.46 -19.05
N LEU A 254 15.30 -0.10 -18.19
CA LEU A 254 14.92 -0.45 -16.82
C LEU A 254 14.56 0.79 -16.01
N ASN A 255 15.34 1.87 -16.13
CA ASN A 255 15.07 3.12 -15.43
C ASN A 255 13.77 3.81 -15.93
N GLU A 256 13.57 3.84 -17.25
CA GLU A 256 12.32 4.36 -17.83
C GLU A 256 11.10 3.54 -17.41
N ASN A 257 11.21 2.20 -17.41
CA ASN A 257 10.16 1.31 -16.95
C ASN A 257 9.85 1.52 -15.46
N LYS A 258 10.88 1.74 -14.62
CA LYS A 258 10.71 2.02 -13.20
C LYS A 258 9.90 3.30 -12.96
N ILE A 259 10.24 4.38 -13.67
CA ILE A 259 9.52 5.66 -13.59
C ILE A 259 8.07 5.50 -14.07
N THR A 260 7.87 4.82 -15.20
CA THR A 260 6.54 4.58 -15.76
C THR A 260 5.69 3.72 -14.83
N ASN A 261 6.24 2.62 -14.32
CA ASN A 261 5.54 1.73 -13.40
C ASN A 261 5.21 2.43 -12.07
N ALA A 262 6.10 3.28 -11.55
CA ALA A 262 5.82 4.08 -10.35
C ALA A 262 4.67 5.07 -10.61
N ALA A 263 4.60 5.68 -11.80
CA ALA A 263 3.50 6.55 -12.19
C ALA A 263 2.16 5.80 -12.34
N GLU A 264 2.18 4.57 -12.86
CA GLU A 264 0.97 3.72 -12.93
C GLU A 264 0.48 3.31 -11.53
N LEU A 265 1.39 2.97 -10.60
CA LEU A 265 1.01 2.72 -9.21
C LEU A 265 0.47 3.95 -8.49
N ALA A 266 1.03 5.13 -8.76
CA ALA A 266 0.53 6.38 -8.20
C ALA A 266 -0.95 6.61 -8.54
N LYS A 267 -1.39 6.23 -9.75
CA LYS A 267 -2.80 6.26 -10.15
C LYS A 267 -3.69 5.33 -9.33
N VAL A 268 -3.18 4.15 -8.95
CA VAL A 268 -3.93 3.17 -8.13
C VAL A 268 -4.24 3.73 -6.74
N PHE A 269 -3.32 4.54 -6.19
CA PHE A 269 -3.50 5.22 -4.90
C PHE A 269 -4.11 6.61 -5.01
N HIS A 270 -4.39 7.09 -6.24
CA HIS A 270 -4.86 8.46 -6.50
C HIS A 270 -3.92 9.55 -5.96
N ILE A 271 -2.62 9.29 -5.94
CA ILE A 271 -1.57 10.21 -5.48
C ILE A 271 -0.79 10.71 -6.69
N SER A 272 -0.44 11.99 -6.73
CA SER A 272 0.41 12.49 -7.80
C SER A 272 1.85 12.00 -7.66
N THR A 273 2.54 11.79 -8.78
CA THR A 273 3.94 11.36 -8.82
C THR A 273 4.88 12.37 -8.14
N ASP A 274 4.55 13.65 -8.16
CA ASP A 274 5.34 14.70 -7.51
C ASP A 274 5.29 14.58 -5.99
N VAL A 275 4.10 14.30 -5.42
CA VAL A 275 3.94 14.05 -3.98
C VAL A 275 4.69 12.78 -3.57
N MET A 276 4.61 11.71 -4.35
CA MET A 276 5.38 10.48 -4.10
C MET A 276 6.90 10.69 -4.22
N GLY A 277 7.32 11.59 -5.08
CA GLY A 277 8.71 11.99 -5.26
C GLY A 277 9.23 12.98 -4.21
N GLY A 278 8.44 13.31 -3.19
CA GLY A 278 8.81 14.22 -2.11
C GLY A 278 8.67 15.72 -2.46
N LYS A 279 8.14 16.06 -3.63
CA LYS A 279 7.80 17.43 -4.01
C LYS A 279 6.39 17.76 -3.53
N CYS A 280 6.28 18.10 -2.25
CA CYS A 280 5.00 18.38 -1.61
C CYS A 280 4.78 19.90 -1.56
N ASP A 281 4.13 20.45 -2.56
CA ASP A 281 3.55 21.80 -2.50
C ASP A 281 2.16 21.77 -1.85
N ALA A 282 1.59 22.93 -1.53
CA ALA A 282 0.28 23.03 -0.91
C ALA A 282 -0.82 22.36 -1.76
N LYS A 283 -0.72 22.44 -3.09
CA LYS A 283 -1.68 21.80 -4.01
C LYS A 283 -1.53 20.29 -4.04
N GLY A 284 -0.30 19.78 -3.89
CA GLY A 284 -0.02 18.35 -3.79
C GLY A 284 -0.62 17.75 -2.51
N VAL A 285 -0.48 18.44 -1.37
CA VAL A 285 -1.11 18.06 -0.10
C VAL A 285 -2.63 18.08 -0.21
N GLU A 286 -3.20 19.12 -0.79
CA GLU A 286 -4.64 19.23 -1.01
C GLU A 286 -5.16 18.11 -1.95
N GLY A 287 -4.42 17.82 -3.02
CA GLY A 287 -4.71 16.71 -3.93
C GLY A 287 -4.72 15.36 -3.24
N LEU A 288 -3.68 15.07 -2.42
CA LEU A 288 -3.60 13.87 -1.60
C LEU A 288 -4.81 13.77 -0.64
N ALA A 289 -5.13 14.87 0.05
CA ALA A 289 -6.25 14.90 0.96
C ALA A 289 -7.57 14.60 0.25
N LYS A 290 -7.87 15.31 -0.85
CA LYS A 290 -9.15 15.20 -1.55
C LYS A 290 -9.32 13.92 -2.35
N LEU A 291 -8.25 13.39 -2.96
CA LEU A 291 -8.35 12.27 -3.89
C LEU A 291 -8.06 10.91 -3.24
N ALA A 292 -7.22 10.86 -2.20
CA ALA A 292 -6.82 9.61 -1.54
C ALA A 292 -7.36 9.49 -0.12
N ALA A 293 -7.10 10.47 0.77
CA ALA A 293 -7.41 10.34 2.19
C ALA A 293 -8.92 10.48 2.49
N ILE A 294 -9.59 11.52 1.99
CA ILE A 294 -11.02 11.76 2.27
C ILE A 294 -11.92 10.63 1.77
N PRO A 295 -11.74 10.06 0.56
CA PRO A 295 -12.52 8.89 0.15
C PRO A 295 -12.34 7.69 1.07
N LEU A 296 -11.13 7.41 1.55
CA LEU A 296 -10.88 6.37 2.53
C LEU A 296 -11.52 6.69 3.89
N MET A 297 -11.40 7.93 4.36
CA MET A 297 -12.10 8.38 5.58
C MET A 297 -13.61 8.17 5.48
N THR A 298 -14.20 8.40 4.30
CA THR A 298 -15.62 8.14 4.08
C THR A 298 -15.96 6.66 4.22
N VAL A 299 -15.13 5.76 3.68
CA VAL A 299 -15.30 4.30 3.84
C VAL A 299 -15.23 3.92 5.33
N ILE A 300 -14.23 4.44 6.05
CA ILE A 300 -14.07 4.22 7.48
C ILE A 300 -15.29 4.76 8.25
N GLN A 301 -15.72 5.98 7.97
CA GLN A 301 -16.89 6.59 8.59
C GLN A 301 -18.16 5.74 8.40
N CYS A 302 -18.41 5.23 7.21
CA CYS A 302 -19.51 4.32 6.94
C CYS A 302 -19.41 3.02 7.75
N ALA A 303 -18.19 2.47 7.89
CA ALA A 303 -17.96 1.28 8.69
C ALA A 303 -18.19 1.54 10.18
N LEU A 304 -17.68 2.66 10.73
CA LEU A 304 -17.91 3.05 12.11
C LEU A 304 -19.42 3.24 12.43
N ASN A 305 -20.12 3.93 11.54
CA ASN A 305 -21.56 4.14 11.70
C ASN A 305 -22.36 2.84 11.60
N ARG A 306 -21.91 1.89 10.79
CA ARG A 306 -22.55 0.59 10.67
C ARG A 306 -22.30 -0.31 11.87
N ASP A 307 -21.03 -0.40 12.31
CA ASP A 307 -20.59 -1.45 13.23
C ASP A 307 -20.52 -0.99 14.71
N LEU A 308 -20.38 0.33 15.00
CA LEU A 308 -20.26 0.86 16.38
C LEU A 308 -21.51 1.51 16.91
N LEU A 309 -22.47 1.86 16.05
CA LEU A 309 -23.72 2.49 16.50
C LEU A 309 -24.85 1.46 16.57
N LEU A 310 -25.62 1.52 17.65
CA LEU A 310 -26.85 0.76 17.79
C LEU A 310 -27.95 1.31 16.85
N GLU A 311 -28.92 0.49 16.51
CA GLU A 311 -30.02 0.91 15.62
C GLU A 311 -30.83 2.08 16.21
N ASP A 312 -31.04 2.11 17.53
CA ASP A 312 -31.71 3.21 18.23
C ASP A 312 -30.89 4.51 18.18
N GLU A 313 -29.55 4.40 18.16
CA GLU A 313 -28.66 5.56 18.01
C GLU A 313 -28.65 6.11 16.57
N LYS A 314 -28.84 5.24 15.56
CA LYS A 314 -28.87 5.63 14.13
C LYS A 314 -30.19 6.28 13.73
N HIS A 315 -31.30 5.80 14.26
CA HIS A 315 -32.65 6.13 13.76
C HIS A 315 -33.54 6.81 14.80
N GLY A 316 -33.00 7.25 15.97
CA GLY A 316 -33.73 7.96 17.00
C GLY A 316 -34.06 9.40 16.59
N ASN A 317 -34.76 10.13 17.48
CA ASN A 317 -35.14 11.53 17.29
C ASN A 317 -33.91 12.47 17.13
N SER A 318 -32.74 12.04 17.56
CA SER A 318 -31.47 12.77 17.50
C SER A 318 -30.37 11.78 17.12
N PRO A 319 -30.28 11.40 15.82
CA PRO A 319 -29.36 10.35 15.38
C PRO A 319 -27.91 10.73 15.62
N LEU A 320 -27.12 9.72 16.02
CA LEU A 320 -25.69 9.83 16.19
C LEU A 320 -24.97 9.42 14.89
N TYR A 321 -23.83 10.04 14.64
CA TYR A 321 -22.93 9.64 13.57
C TYR A 321 -21.49 10.01 13.87
N PHE A 322 -20.57 9.13 13.46
CA PHE A 322 -19.14 9.42 13.45
C PHE A 322 -18.77 10.20 12.20
N ALA A 323 -17.86 11.15 12.34
CA ALA A 323 -17.25 11.86 11.22
C ALA A 323 -15.82 12.26 11.53
N PHE A 324 -14.97 12.34 10.49
CA PHE A 324 -13.63 12.90 10.61
C PHE A 324 -13.69 14.44 10.64
N ASP A 325 -12.90 15.05 11.51
CA ASP A 325 -12.73 16.51 11.52
C ASP A 325 -11.68 16.93 10.49
N THR A 326 -12.10 17.05 9.24
CA THR A 326 -11.23 17.39 8.12
C THR A 326 -10.95 18.88 7.96
N LYS A 327 -11.43 19.72 8.89
CA LYS A 327 -11.31 21.17 8.79
C LYS A 327 -9.87 21.65 8.67
N GLU A 328 -8.96 21.08 9.47
CA GLU A 328 -7.53 21.44 9.41
C GLU A 328 -6.88 20.92 8.13
N LEU A 329 -7.28 19.71 7.67
CA LEU A 329 -6.73 19.09 6.46
C LEU A 329 -7.09 19.87 5.19
N LEU A 330 -8.27 20.48 5.15
CA LEU A 330 -8.77 21.26 4.01
C LEU A 330 -8.44 22.76 4.11
N LYS A 331 -7.80 23.19 5.19
CA LYS A 331 -7.31 24.56 5.30
C LYS A 331 -6.16 24.74 4.33
N GLY A 332 -6.43 25.33 3.18
CA GLY A 332 -5.42 25.74 2.20
C GLY A 332 -4.40 26.73 2.79
N ASP A 333 -3.46 27.18 1.96
CA ASP A 333 -2.45 28.16 2.36
C ASP A 333 -3.10 29.35 3.08
N MET A 334 -2.53 29.71 4.24
CA MET A 334 -3.02 30.86 5.04
C MET A 334 -3.20 32.11 4.19
N LYS A 335 -2.33 32.32 3.23
CA LYS A 335 -2.39 33.47 2.31
C LYS A 335 -3.63 33.42 1.41
N GLU A 336 -3.90 32.29 0.78
CA GLU A 336 -5.10 32.13 -0.07
C GLU A 336 -6.39 32.32 0.74
N ARG A 337 -6.41 31.87 1.98
CA ARG A 337 -7.55 32.08 2.90
C ARG A 337 -7.74 33.54 3.28
N PHE A 338 -6.65 34.25 3.60
CA PHE A 338 -6.74 35.67 3.90
C PHE A 338 -7.17 36.48 2.68
N ASP A 339 -6.69 36.11 1.49
CA ASP A 339 -7.12 36.73 0.24
C ASP A 339 -8.61 36.46 -0.02
N ALA A 340 -9.08 35.22 0.21
CA ALA A 340 -10.51 34.88 0.08
C ALA A 340 -11.37 35.61 1.14
N TYR A 341 -10.93 35.71 2.40
CA TYR A 341 -11.62 36.48 3.42
C TYR A 341 -11.66 37.98 3.10
N LYS A 342 -10.57 38.53 2.57
CA LYS A 342 -10.53 39.92 2.12
C LYS A 342 -11.57 40.17 1.04
N VAL A 343 -11.64 39.29 0.02
CA VAL A 343 -12.63 39.37 -1.04
C VAL A 343 -14.04 39.23 -0.49
N ALA A 344 -14.28 38.33 0.48
CA ALA A 344 -15.59 38.10 1.11
C ALA A 344 -16.05 39.32 1.94
N LEU A 345 -15.11 39.97 2.67
CA LEU A 345 -15.37 41.21 3.40
C LEU A 345 -15.61 42.39 2.48
N ASP A 346 -14.79 42.59 1.42
CA ASP A 346 -14.91 43.65 0.46
C ASP A 346 -16.23 43.55 -0.33
N SER A 347 -16.73 42.33 -0.54
CA SER A 347 -18.00 42.03 -1.22
C SER A 347 -19.21 42.01 -0.28
N ASN A 348 -19.06 42.30 1.02
CA ASN A 348 -20.08 42.19 2.07
C ASN A 348 -20.74 40.80 2.17
N PHE A 349 -20.04 39.73 1.77
CA PHE A 349 -20.49 38.35 1.88
C PHE A 349 -20.31 37.78 3.28
N MET A 350 -19.34 38.30 4.05
CA MET A 350 -19.04 37.96 5.45
C MET A 350 -18.85 39.20 6.29
N GLN A 351 -19.19 39.10 7.57
CA GLN A 351 -18.90 40.15 8.55
C GLN A 351 -17.55 39.90 9.22
N ILE A 352 -16.92 40.96 9.71
CA ILE A 352 -15.60 40.90 10.38
C ILE A 352 -15.61 39.92 11.57
N ASP A 353 -16.71 39.84 12.29
CA ASP A 353 -16.85 38.96 13.44
C ASP A 353 -16.95 37.49 13.05
N GLU A 354 -17.49 37.18 11.89
CA GLU A 354 -17.54 35.80 11.35
C GLU A 354 -16.14 35.29 10.94
N VAL A 355 -15.27 36.20 10.48
CA VAL A 355 -13.88 35.87 10.15
C VAL A 355 -13.02 35.72 11.43
N ARG A 356 -13.32 36.49 12.48
CA ARG A 356 -12.59 36.43 13.78
C ARG A 356 -12.92 35.17 14.58
N TYR A 357 -14.13 34.63 14.49
CA TYR A 357 -14.60 33.51 15.30
C TYR A 357 -13.75 32.25 15.18
N PRO A 358 -13.29 31.81 14.01
CA PRO A 358 -12.42 30.65 13.87
C PRO A 358 -11.01 30.83 14.47
N TYR A 359 -10.55 32.07 14.63
CA TYR A 359 -9.19 32.38 15.12
C TYR A 359 -9.13 32.78 16.59
N ALA A 360 -10.24 33.18 17.17
CA ALA A 360 -10.29 33.71 18.55
C ALA A 360 -10.56 32.63 19.62
N GLY A 361 -10.43 31.33 19.28
CA GLY A 361 -10.52 30.27 20.29
C GLY A 361 -11.82 30.26 21.10
N GLY A 362 -12.96 30.48 20.47
CA GLY A 362 -14.26 30.05 20.97
C GLY A 362 -14.73 30.61 22.33
N LYS A 363 -14.45 31.84 22.66
CA LYS A 363 -15.13 32.53 23.78
C LYS A 363 -15.52 33.94 23.34
N LEU A 364 -16.65 34.03 22.68
CA LEU A 364 -17.49 35.23 22.83
C LEU A 364 -18.46 34.93 23.97
N ARG A 365 -18.38 35.72 25.02
CA ARG A 365 -19.38 35.80 26.10
C ARG A 365 -20.63 36.50 25.57
#